data_394d2560d1bf9e672b26b61591e0fa7a
#
_entry.id   394d2560d1bf9e672b26b61591e0fa7a
#
_cell.length_a   1.000
_cell.length_b   1.000
_cell.length_c   1.000
_cell.angle_alpha   90.00
_cell.angle_beta   90.00
_cell.angle_gamma   90.00
#
_symmetry.space_group_name_H-M   'P 1'
#
loop_
_entity.id
_entity.type
_entity.pdbx_description
1 polymer ?
#
loop_
_entity_poly.entity_id
_entity_poly.type
_entity_poly.pdbx_seq_one_letter_code
_entity_poly.pdbx_strand_id
1 'polypeptide(L)'
;MTSLELRTRRLLIRSFIADDLHEIHRILLSAFGSDTPPDDLSSALEDRRAWLQWAALSQTWATRMHQPPYGDRAVVLMETGRVIGAVGLVPLLDVFDQIPELRRGAQPTPWATAEVGLFWAIDPAHQRKGYATEAASALIEHAFRQLRLHRILATTE
;
A
#
# COMPACT_ATOMS: atom_id res chain seq x y z
N MET A 1 -8.45 -4.27 19.90
CA MET A 1 -8.87 -4.45 18.48
C MET A 1 -7.63 -4.89 17.70
N THR A 2 -7.73 -5.95 16.95
CA THR A 2 -6.61 -6.54 16.19
C THR A 2 -6.34 -5.69 14.93
N SER A 3 -5.08 -5.52 14.55
CA SER A 3 -4.69 -4.95 13.26
C SER A 3 -5.39 -5.71 12.12
N LEU A 4 -5.73 -4.99 11.04
CA LEU A 4 -6.35 -5.62 9.87
C LEU A 4 -5.42 -6.69 9.28
N GLU A 5 -5.93 -7.90 9.22
CA GLU A 5 -5.30 -9.04 8.56
C GLU A 5 -6.29 -9.64 7.55
N LEU A 6 -5.88 -9.81 6.31
CA LEU A 6 -6.68 -10.43 5.26
C LEU A 6 -5.99 -11.70 4.77
N ARG A 7 -6.77 -12.79 4.66
CA ARG A 7 -6.30 -14.07 4.11
C ARG A 7 -7.01 -14.34 2.80
N THR A 8 -6.23 -14.70 1.82
CA THR A 8 -6.73 -15.15 0.51
C THR A 8 -6.38 -16.62 0.31
N ARG A 9 -6.52 -17.12 -0.90
CA ARG A 9 -6.14 -18.51 -1.22
C ARG A 9 -4.64 -18.79 -1.04
N ARG A 10 -3.77 -17.79 -1.36
CA ARG A 10 -2.31 -17.96 -1.37
C ARG A 10 -1.58 -16.96 -0.49
N LEU A 11 -2.25 -15.87 -0.09
CA LEU A 11 -1.60 -14.71 0.51
C LEU A 11 -2.16 -14.41 1.90
N LEU A 12 -1.26 -13.93 2.76
CA LEU A 12 -1.58 -13.24 3.99
C LEU A 12 -1.19 -11.77 3.83
N ILE A 13 -2.16 -10.87 3.98
CA ILE A 13 -1.94 -9.43 3.97
C ILE A 13 -2.02 -8.96 5.42
N ARG A 14 -0.92 -8.43 5.96
CA ARG A 14 -0.79 -8.05 7.37
C ARG A 14 0.01 -6.77 7.55
N SER A 15 -0.02 -6.20 8.73
CA SER A 15 0.92 -5.13 9.10
C SER A 15 2.36 -5.60 8.95
N PHE A 16 3.25 -4.65 8.62
CA PHE A 16 4.69 -4.90 8.62
C PHE A 16 5.20 -5.22 10.02
N ILE A 17 6.24 -6.04 10.08
CA ILE A 17 7.04 -6.32 11.27
C ILE A 17 8.51 -5.99 10.99
N ALA A 18 9.32 -5.85 12.04
CA ALA A 18 10.72 -5.46 11.89
C ALA A 18 11.53 -6.39 10.97
N ASP A 19 11.22 -7.69 11.00
CA ASP A 19 11.91 -8.71 10.21
C ASP A 19 11.63 -8.59 8.69
N ASP A 20 10.60 -7.86 8.29
CA ASP A 20 10.29 -7.63 6.87
C ASP A 20 11.24 -6.62 6.21
N LEU A 21 12.07 -5.90 6.98
CA LEU A 21 12.84 -4.75 6.52
C LEU A 21 13.67 -5.04 5.25
N HIS A 22 14.48 -6.07 5.29
CA HIS A 22 15.40 -6.34 4.18
C HIS A 22 14.68 -6.78 2.90
N GLU A 23 13.66 -7.61 3.05
CA GLU A 23 12.87 -8.07 1.90
C GLU A 23 12.08 -6.92 1.27
N ILE A 24 11.37 -6.12 2.08
CA ILE A 24 10.58 -5.03 1.52
C ILE A 24 11.47 -3.90 0.96
N HIS A 25 12.63 -3.64 1.56
CA HIS A 25 13.60 -2.69 1.01
C HIS A 25 14.04 -3.11 -0.38
N ARG A 26 14.45 -4.37 -0.55
CA ARG A 26 14.85 -4.94 -1.83
C ARG A 26 13.73 -4.86 -2.88
N ILE A 27 12.50 -5.23 -2.49
CA ILE A 27 11.33 -5.23 -3.39
C ILE A 27 11.00 -3.83 -3.87
N LEU A 28 10.89 -2.86 -2.97
CA LEU A 28 10.53 -1.48 -3.33
C LEU A 28 11.65 -0.78 -4.12
N LEU A 29 12.91 -1.07 -3.81
CA LEU A 29 14.04 -0.58 -4.58
C LEU A 29 14.01 -1.12 -6.02
N SER A 30 13.66 -2.39 -6.19
CA SER A 30 13.52 -3.01 -7.52
C SER A 30 12.30 -2.48 -8.29
N ALA A 31 11.21 -2.12 -7.59
CA ALA A 31 9.97 -1.67 -8.24
C ALA A 31 10.03 -0.20 -8.67
N PHE A 32 10.65 0.66 -7.87
CA PHE A 32 10.62 2.11 -8.06
C PHE A 32 12.00 2.74 -8.27
N GLY A 33 13.07 1.94 -8.18
CA GLY A 33 14.42 2.47 -8.19
C GLY A 33 14.79 3.15 -6.86
N SER A 34 15.92 3.82 -6.85
CA SER A 34 16.37 4.65 -5.75
C SER A 34 16.72 6.02 -6.29
N ASP A 35 16.12 7.07 -5.74
CA ASP A 35 16.58 8.43 -5.93
C ASP A 35 17.89 8.71 -5.14
N THR A 36 18.30 7.74 -4.30
CA THR A 36 19.50 7.83 -3.48
C THR A 36 20.72 7.45 -4.30
N PRO A 37 21.76 8.26 -4.30
CA PRO A 37 23.03 7.93 -4.96
C PRO A 37 23.58 6.56 -4.47
N PRO A 38 24.27 5.78 -5.32
CA PRO A 38 24.80 4.47 -4.97
C PRO A 38 25.71 4.47 -3.73
N ASP A 39 26.31 5.62 -3.43
CA ASP A 39 27.27 5.77 -2.32
C ASP A 39 26.60 5.88 -0.94
N ASP A 40 25.26 5.96 -0.87
CA ASP A 40 24.52 6.11 0.39
C ASP A 40 23.42 5.04 0.60
N LEU A 41 23.75 3.79 0.28
CA LEU A 41 22.84 2.65 0.47
C LEU A 41 22.49 2.39 1.95
N SER A 42 23.36 2.81 2.88
CA SER A 42 23.08 2.69 4.32
C SER A 42 21.99 3.67 4.75
N SER A 43 22.01 4.90 4.25
CA SER A 43 20.97 5.89 4.48
C SER A 43 19.62 5.42 3.91
N ALA A 44 19.58 4.87 2.70
CA ALA A 44 18.37 4.33 2.10
C ALA A 44 17.74 3.20 2.92
N LEU A 45 18.55 2.35 3.56
CA LEU A 45 18.04 1.29 4.44
C LEU A 45 17.51 1.85 5.76
N GLU A 46 18.15 2.88 6.32
CA GLU A 46 17.66 3.54 7.55
C GLU A 46 16.34 4.28 7.28
N ASP A 47 16.20 4.97 6.15
CA ASP A 47 14.94 5.58 5.73
C ASP A 47 13.85 4.55 5.57
N ARG A 48 14.17 3.38 4.99
CA ARG A 48 13.22 2.26 4.89
C ARG A 48 12.83 1.71 6.26
N ARG A 49 13.76 1.65 7.20
CA ARG A 49 13.50 1.25 8.58
C ARG A 49 12.53 2.21 9.27
N ALA A 50 12.76 3.51 9.14
CA ALA A 50 11.89 4.53 9.70
C ALA A 50 10.48 4.47 9.10
N TRP A 51 10.38 4.32 7.77
CA TRP A 51 9.11 4.13 7.09
C TRP A 51 8.36 2.87 7.56
N LEU A 52 9.04 1.75 7.71
CA LEU A 52 8.44 0.49 8.17
C LEU A 52 7.92 0.62 9.61
N GLN A 53 8.68 1.26 10.49
CA GLN A 53 8.25 1.56 11.86
C GLN A 53 7.01 2.45 11.88
N TRP A 54 6.99 3.48 11.05
CA TRP A 54 5.83 4.36 10.89
C TRP A 54 4.62 3.58 10.36
N ALA A 55 4.79 2.77 9.32
CA ALA A 55 3.71 1.95 8.75
C ALA A 55 3.10 0.99 9.78
N ALA A 56 3.92 0.32 10.60
CA ALA A 56 3.46 -0.57 11.65
C ALA A 56 2.76 0.20 12.79
N LEU A 57 3.33 1.32 13.23
CA LEU A 57 2.79 2.14 14.31
C LEU A 57 1.47 2.81 13.93
N SER A 58 1.36 3.32 12.71
CA SER A 58 0.15 3.98 12.21
C SER A 58 -1.07 3.04 12.21
N GLN A 59 -0.88 1.75 11.91
CA GLN A 59 -1.95 0.75 12.00
C GLN A 59 -2.50 0.60 13.43
N THR A 60 -1.60 0.61 14.41
CA THR A 60 -1.98 0.53 15.83
C THR A 60 -2.76 1.77 16.26
N TRP A 61 -2.28 2.94 15.89
CA TRP A 61 -2.91 4.21 16.26
C TRP A 61 -4.22 4.47 15.52
N ALA A 62 -4.32 4.13 14.24
CA ALA A 62 -5.57 4.23 13.49
C ALA A 62 -6.70 3.51 14.20
N THR A 63 -6.45 2.29 14.68
CA THR A 63 -7.45 1.53 15.45
C THR A 63 -7.85 2.24 16.76
N ARG A 64 -6.88 2.76 17.51
CA ARG A 64 -7.15 3.48 18.79
C ARG A 64 -7.91 4.78 18.60
N MET A 65 -7.69 5.45 17.49
CA MET A 65 -8.31 6.73 17.13
C MET A 65 -9.60 6.56 16.32
N HIS A 66 -10.11 5.33 16.17
CA HIS A 66 -11.28 5.01 15.34
C HIS A 66 -11.14 5.48 13.88
N GLN A 67 -9.91 5.53 13.38
CA GLN A 67 -9.64 5.87 11.98
C GLN A 67 -9.63 4.61 11.11
N PRO A 68 -9.99 4.75 9.83
CA PRO A 68 -9.86 3.65 8.88
C PRO A 68 -8.40 3.14 8.84
N PRO A 69 -8.18 1.83 8.72
CA PRO A 69 -6.85 1.23 8.75
C PRO A 69 -6.12 1.43 7.41
N TYR A 70 -5.98 2.68 6.98
CA TYR A 70 -5.22 3.02 5.78
C TYR A 70 -3.73 2.79 5.97
N GLY A 71 -2.98 2.76 4.88
CA GLY A 71 -1.53 2.56 4.85
C GLY A 71 -1.14 1.21 4.24
N ASP A 72 0.17 1.05 4.10
CA ASP A 72 0.76 -0.09 3.44
C ASP A 72 0.82 -1.33 4.35
N ARG A 73 0.72 -2.50 3.72
CA ARG A 73 0.77 -3.82 4.35
C ARG A 73 1.68 -4.76 3.59
N ALA A 74 2.30 -5.65 4.31
CA ALA A 74 3.06 -6.75 3.73
C ALA A 74 2.12 -7.74 3.03
N VAL A 75 2.51 -8.15 1.83
CA VAL A 75 1.95 -9.30 1.11
C VAL A 75 2.86 -10.48 1.33
N VAL A 76 2.38 -11.45 2.09
CA VAL A 76 3.15 -12.65 2.48
C VAL A 76 2.61 -13.85 1.71
N LEU A 77 3.50 -14.61 1.07
CA LEU A 77 3.17 -15.87 0.43
C LEU A 77 3.04 -16.96 1.52
N MET A 78 1.83 -17.49 1.73
CA MET A 78 1.56 -18.42 2.84
C MET A 78 2.35 -19.72 2.73
N GLU A 79 2.64 -20.19 1.53
CA GLU A 79 3.43 -21.41 1.30
C GLU A 79 4.84 -21.32 1.89
N THR A 80 5.47 -20.14 1.83
CA THR A 80 6.88 -19.96 2.24
C THR A 80 7.06 -19.08 3.45
N GLY A 81 6.02 -18.36 3.87
CA GLY A 81 6.10 -17.34 4.93
C GLY A 81 6.87 -16.08 4.53
N ARG A 82 7.30 -15.93 3.27
CA ARG A 82 8.11 -14.81 2.81
C ARG A 82 7.26 -13.63 2.36
N VAL A 83 7.73 -12.42 2.66
CA VAL A 83 7.18 -11.19 2.06
C VAL A 83 7.54 -11.18 0.57
N ILE A 84 6.52 -11.02 -0.28
CA ILE A 84 6.67 -10.94 -1.74
C ILE A 84 6.20 -9.60 -2.31
N GLY A 85 5.79 -8.67 -1.45
CA GLY A 85 5.31 -7.37 -1.91
C GLY A 85 4.65 -6.55 -0.81
N ALA A 86 4.06 -5.47 -1.27
CA ALA A 86 3.23 -4.59 -0.46
C ALA A 86 1.93 -4.25 -1.19
N VAL A 87 0.87 -3.98 -0.43
CA VAL A 87 -0.40 -3.45 -0.91
C VAL A 87 -0.97 -2.50 0.14
N GLY A 88 -1.62 -1.42 -0.28
CA GLY A 88 -2.14 -0.45 0.68
C GLY A 88 -3.28 0.40 0.15
N LEU A 89 -4.09 0.91 1.09
CA LEU A 89 -4.98 2.03 0.85
C LEU A 89 -4.28 3.27 1.36
N VAL A 90 -3.92 4.18 0.47
CA VAL A 90 -3.06 5.32 0.77
C VAL A 90 -3.79 6.64 0.50
N PRO A 91 -3.51 7.71 1.25
CA PRO A 91 -3.98 9.04 0.88
C PRO A 91 -3.42 9.42 -0.49
N LEU A 92 -4.29 9.92 -1.36
CA LEU A 92 -3.94 10.35 -2.70
C LEU A 92 -4.46 11.77 -2.92
N LEU A 93 -3.56 12.69 -3.23
CA LEU A 93 -3.87 14.10 -3.48
C LEU A 93 -3.40 14.45 -4.88
N ASP A 94 -4.35 14.78 -5.77
CA ASP A 94 -4.04 15.25 -7.10
C ASP A 94 -5.25 16.01 -7.68
N VAL A 95 -5.08 16.61 -8.84
CA VAL A 95 -6.10 17.40 -9.54
C VAL A 95 -7.16 16.52 -10.24
N PHE A 96 -7.59 15.46 -9.59
CA PHE A 96 -8.56 14.50 -10.14
C PHE A 96 -9.88 15.13 -10.58
N ASP A 97 -10.31 16.23 -9.93
CA ASP A 97 -11.55 16.91 -10.28
C ASP A 97 -11.49 17.59 -11.65
N GLN A 98 -10.28 17.78 -12.20
CA GLN A 98 -10.11 18.28 -13.56
C GLN A 98 -10.34 17.21 -14.63
N ILE A 99 -10.34 15.93 -14.24
CA ILE A 99 -10.69 14.79 -15.11
C ILE A 99 -12.21 14.66 -15.12
N PRO A 100 -12.91 14.84 -16.27
CA PRO A 100 -14.37 14.88 -16.32
C PRO A 100 -15.03 13.67 -15.67
N GLU A 101 -14.49 12.46 -15.89
CA GLU A 101 -15.03 11.18 -15.39
C GLU A 101 -14.88 11.04 -13.87
N LEU A 102 -13.95 11.78 -13.25
CA LEU A 102 -13.71 11.73 -11.80
C LEU A 102 -14.33 12.91 -11.06
N ARG A 103 -14.80 13.92 -11.80
CA ARG A 103 -15.37 15.15 -11.25
C ARG A 103 -16.59 14.87 -10.37
N ARG A 104 -16.65 15.54 -9.22
CA ARG A 104 -17.78 15.44 -8.29
C ARG A 104 -18.79 16.59 -8.45
N GLY A 105 -18.36 17.74 -8.96
CA GLY A 105 -19.17 18.94 -9.12
C GLY A 105 -19.43 19.31 -10.58
N ALA A 106 -20.30 20.28 -10.81
CA ALA A 106 -20.61 20.77 -12.16
C ALA A 106 -19.44 21.50 -12.81
N GLN A 107 -18.58 22.13 -12.01
CA GLN A 107 -17.36 22.82 -12.46
C GLN A 107 -16.13 22.24 -11.78
N PRO A 108 -14.98 22.16 -12.48
CA PRO A 108 -13.75 21.65 -11.88
C PRO A 108 -13.22 22.63 -10.83
N THR A 109 -12.67 22.10 -9.75
CA THR A 109 -11.83 22.89 -8.84
C THR A 109 -10.40 22.96 -9.36
N PRO A 110 -9.68 24.09 -9.20
CA PRO A 110 -8.26 24.16 -9.53
C PRO A 110 -7.36 23.47 -8.49
N TRP A 111 -7.93 23.05 -7.37
CA TRP A 111 -7.19 22.48 -6.25
C TRP A 111 -7.09 20.95 -6.35
N ALA A 112 -6.04 20.40 -5.76
CA ALA A 112 -5.94 18.96 -5.53
C ALA A 112 -7.09 18.49 -4.64
N THR A 113 -7.68 17.33 -4.97
CA THR A 113 -8.74 16.69 -4.21
C THR A 113 -8.20 15.47 -3.47
N ALA A 114 -8.71 15.24 -2.26
CA ALA A 114 -8.32 14.09 -1.46
C ALA A 114 -9.12 12.85 -1.88
N GLU A 115 -8.42 11.80 -2.20
CA GLU A 115 -8.97 10.49 -2.56
C GLU A 115 -8.28 9.39 -1.76
N VAL A 116 -8.82 8.19 -1.85
CA VAL A 116 -8.14 6.98 -1.38
C VAL A 116 -7.54 6.29 -2.59
N GLY A 117 -6.23 6.15 -2.57
CA GLY A 117 -5.47 5.45 -3.59
C GLY A 117 -5.26 3.97 -3.24
N LEU A 118 -5.12 3.13 -4.26
CA LEU A 118 -4.65 1.76 -4.13
C LEU A 118 -3.20 1.69 -4.58
N PHE A 119 -2.34 1.28 -3.67
CA PHE A 119 -0.92 1.03 -3.92
C PHE A 119 -0.66 -0.47 -3.96
N TRP A 120 0.23 -0.91 -4.84
CA TRP A 120 0.78 -2.27 -4.82
C TRP A 120 2.19 -2.31 -5.42
N ALA A 121 3.01 -3.19 -4.88
CA ALA A 121 4.30 -3.58 -5.44
C ALA A 121 4.52 -5.07 -5.20
N ILE A 122 4.93 -5.82 -6.21
CA ILE A 122 5.25 -7.25 -6.10
C ILE A 122 6.67 -7.48 -6.60
N ASP A 123 7.42 -8.26 -5.84
CA ASP A 123 8.75 -8.73 -6.18
C ASP A 123 8.80 -9.24 -7.63
N PRO A 124 9.73 -8.78 -8.47
CA PRO A 124 9.87 -9.24 -9.86
C PRO A 124 9.86 -10.77 -10.02
N ALA A 125 10.47 -11.49 -9.06
CA ALA A 125 10.49 -12.96 -9.06
C ALA A 125 9.10 -13.59 -8.86
N HIS A 126 8.13 -12.82 -8.37
CA HIS A 126 6.78 -13.25 -8.07
C HIS A 126 5.71 -12.60 -8.97
N GLN A 127 6.11 -11.75 -9.91
CA GLN A 127 5.20 -11.13 -10.88
C GLN A 127 4.62 -12.13 -11.88
N ARG A 128 3.56 -11.73 -12.59
CA ARG A 128 2.84 -12.51 -13.61
C ARG A 128 2.24 -13.83 -13.11
N LYS A 129 2.12 -14.00 -11.79
CA LYS A 129 1.50 -15.17 -11.13
C LYS A 129 0.13 -14.85 -10.52
N GLY A 130 -0.37 -13.61 -10.75
CA GLY A 130 -1.67 -13.15 -10.25
C GLY A 130 -1.67 -12.70 -8.79
N TYR A 131 -0.51 -12.59 -8.12
CA TYR A 131 -0.43 -12.19 -6.72
C TYR A 131 -0.86 -10.73 -6.50
N ALA A 132 -0.48 -9.81 -7.38
CA ALA A 132 -0.92 -8.42 -7.30
C ALA A 132 -2.45 -8.32 -7.37
N THR A 133 -3.06 -8.99 -8.34
CA THR A 133 -4.53 -9.02 -8.50
C THR A 133 -5.21 -9.63 -7.28
N GLU A 134 -4.67 -10.73 -6.75
CA GLU A 134 -5.24 -11.41 -5.57
C GLU A 134 -5.18 -10.50 -4.33
N ALA A 135 -4.04 -9.87 -4.06
CA ALA A 135 -3.86 -8.96 -2.94
C ALA A 135 -4.73 -7.69 -3.06
N ALA A 136 -4.70 -7.06 -4.24
CA ALA A 136 -5.50 -5.87 -4.52
C ALA A 136 -7.00 -6.15 -4.40
N SER A 137 -7.49 -7.26 -4.97
CA SER A 137 -8.92 -7.64 -4.91
C SER A 137 -9.40 -7.84 -3.47
N ALA A 138 -8.60 -8.49 -2.61
CA ALA A 138 -8.94 -8.67 -1.21
C ALA A 138 -9.04 -7.34 -0.46
N LEU A 139 -8.12 -6.42 -0.74
CA LEU A 139 -8.12 -5.10 -0.11
C LEU A 139 -9.26 -4.21 -0.62
N ILE A 140 -9.55 -4.25 -1.92
CA ILE A 140 -10.68 -3.56 -2.55
C ILE A 140 -12.01 -4.07 -1.96
N GLU A 141 -12.18 -5.37 -1.84
CA GLU A 141 -13.39 -5.96 -1.25
C GLU A 141 -13.57 -5.49 0.20
N HIS A 142 -12.51 -5.50 1.00
CA HIS A 142 -12.52 -4.97 2.36
C HIS A 142 -12.89 -3.48 2.39
N ALA A 143 -12.29 -2.68 1.51
CA ALA A 143 -12.52 -1.24 1.42
C ALA A 143 -13.99 -0.89 1.12
N PHE A 144 -14.61 -1.56 0.15
CA PHE A 144 -16.01 -1.29 -0.18
C PHE A 144 -16.98 -1.89 0.83
N ARG A 145 -16.74 -3.11 1.33
CA ARG A 145 -17.69 -3.78 2.22
C ARG A 145 -17.57 -3.35 3.68
N GLN A 146 -16.36 -3.16 4.18
CA GLN A 146 -16.13 -2.86 5.60
C GLN A 146 -15.89 -1.38 5.86
N LEU A 147 -15.06 -0.73 5.04
CA LEU A 147 -14.76 0.70 5.19
C LEU A 147 -15.80 1.59 4.50
N ARG A 148 -16.69 1.00 3.68
CA ARG A 148 -17.77 1.70 2.96
C ARG A 148 -17.26 2.83 2.07
N LEU A 149 -16.09 2.66 1.46
CA LEU A 149 -15.59 3.63 0.49
C LEU A 149 -16.48 3.67 -0.74
N HIS A 150 -16.63 4.86 -1.31
CA HIS A 150 -17.43 5.07 -2.53
C HIS A 150 -16.59 4.86 -3.80
N ARG A 151 -15.28 5.14 -3.74
CA ARG A 151 -14.34 4.88 -4.83
C ARG A 151 -12.91 4.74 -4.31
N ILE A 152 -12.09 4.10 -5.12
CA ILE A 152 -10.65 3.98 -4.95
C ILE A 152 -10.04 4.35 -6.29
N LEU A 153 -8.94 5.08 -6.29
CA LEU A 153 -8.19 5.43 -7.49
C LEU A 153 -6.87 4.66 -7.52
N ALA A 154 -6.43 4.32 -8.70
CA ALA A 154 -5.10 3.78 -8.93
C ALA A 154 -4.51 4.44 -10.17
N THR A 155 -3.29 4.90 -10.05
CA THR A 155 -2.51 5.44 -11.18
C THR A 155 -1.45 4.43 -11.58
N THR A 156 -1.27 4.23 -12.89
CA THR A 156 -0.20 3.39 -13.45
C THR A 156 0.51 4.20 -14.53
N GLU A 157 1.82 4.03 -14.64
CA GLU A 157 2.61 4.51 -15.76
C GLU A 157 2.55 3.55 -16.94
#